data_2c169cf466a9e1fe268df9ea014621c8
#
_entry.id   2c169cf466a9e1fe268df9ea014621c8
#
_cell.length_a   1.000
_cell.length_b   1.000
_cell.length_c   1.000
_cell.angle_alpha   90.00
_cell.angle_beta   90.00
_cell.angle_gamma   90.00
#
_symmetry.space_group_name_H-M   'P 1'
#
loop_
_entity.id
_entity.type
_entity.pdbx_description
1 polymer ?
#
loop_
_entity_poly.entity_id
_entity_poly.type
_entity_poly.pdbx_seq_one_letter_code
_entity_poly.pdbx_strand_id
1 'polypeptide(L)'
;MKPVYIINGFLGSGKTEFINFTLDQPYFQSSGKTLLLLCEEGEEDYDPYVLKRSKTIVETIEEEADFTPEKMVELEKKYHPERIIIEYNGMWKFRDLRLPWHWKVEQQITTIDASTFPMYFTNMKSMVSDMIRKSEMIIFNRCDGIEDLNTYKRNVKALNQTAEIIFEDQDGEIDEIMEEDLPYDLKADKIVLDDNTYGIWYLDSLDHVDRYVGKTIEFIGMVMKPEEFPKGYFVPGRMAMTCCAEDMA
;
A
#
# COMPACT_ATOMS: atom_id res chain seq x y z
N MET A 1 -10.99 -11.45 -19.15
CA MET A 1 -10.68 -11.69 -17.73
C MET A 1 -11.58 -10.79 -16.89
N LYS A 2 -11.97 -11.21 -15.70
CA LYS A 2 -12.86 -10.45 -14.81
C LYS A 2 -12.01 -9.46 -14.02
N PRO A 3 -12.27 -8.14 -14.09
CA PRO A 3 -11.52 -7.15 -13.32
C PRO A 3 -11.87 -7.23 -11.84
N VAL A 4 -10.84 -7.16 -11.00
CA VAL A 4 -10.93 -7.23 -9.54
C VAL A 4 -10.21 -6.04 -8.93
N TYR A 5 -10.88 -5.36 -8.01
CA TYR A 5 -10.33 -4.29 -7.18
C TYR A 5 -10.27 -4.80 -5.74
N ILE A 6 -9.12 -4.72 -5.12
CA ILE A 6 -8.92 -5.21 -3.75
C ILE A 6 -8.63 -4.02 -2.85
N ILE A 7 -9.48 -3.82 -1.86
CA ILE A 7 -9.29 -2.81 -0.84
C ILE A 7 -8.97 -3.54 0.46
N ASN A 8 -7.79 -3.32 1.00
CA ASN A 8 -7.34 -3.92 2.25
C ASN A 8 -6.97 -2.85 3.28
N GLY A 9 -6.73 -3.28 4.50
CA GLY A 9 -6.44 -2.42 5.65
C GLY A 9 -7.05 -3.01 6.91
N PHE A 10 -6.60 -2.58 8.07
CA PHE A 10 -7.16 -3.04 9.34
C PHE A 10 -8.59 -2.56 9.54
N LEU A 11 -9.29 -3.17 10.50
CA LEU A 11 -10.63 -2.73 10.91
C LEU A 11 -10.59 -1.24 11.28
N GLY A 12 -11.60 -0.49 10.82
CA GLY A 12 -11.69 0.96 11.05
C GLY A 12 -10.74 1.81 10.20
N SER A 13 -10.00 1.24 9.25
CA SER A 13 -9.07 2.01 8.40
C SER A 13 -9.74 2.81 7.27
N GLY A 14 -11.08 2.84 7.18
CA GLY A 14 -11.81 3.59 6.16
C GLY A 14 -12.05 2.84 4.85
N LYS A 15 -11.94 1.50 4.81
CA LYS A 15 -12.22 0.69 3.60
C LYS A 15 -13.63 0.91 3.05
N THR A 16 -14.63 0.78 3.92
CA THR A 16 -16.06 0.92 3.56
C THR A 16 -16.36 2.32 3.04
N GLU A 17 -15.82 3.35 3.69
CA GLU A 17 -15.97 4.75 3.30
C GLU A 17 -15.37 5.00 1.91
N PHE A 18 -14.13 4.54 1.68
CA PHE A 18 -13.46 4.62 0.39
C PHE A 18 -14.24 3.90 -0.73
N ILE A 19 -14.78 2.70 -0.46
CA ILE A 19 -15.57 1.95 -1.46
C ILE A 19 -16.89 2.69 -1.74
N ASN A 20 -17.59 3.18 -0.72
CA ASN A 20 -18.81 3.98 -0.89
C ASN A 20 -18.53 5.21 -1.77
N PHE A 21 -17.48 5.97 -1.44
CA PHE A 21 -17.08 7.13 -2.22
C PHE A 21 -16.79 6.75 -3.68
N THR A 22 -15.99 5.70 -3.90
CA THR A 22 -15.60 5.25 -5.24
C THR A 22 -16.80 4.77 -6.06
N LEU A 23 -17.73 4.02 -5.46
CA LEU A 23 -18.95 3.55 -6.12
C LEU A 23 -19.88 4.70 -6.54
N ASP A 24 -19.79 5.83 -5.87
CA ASP A 24 -20.60 7.01 -6.17
C ASP A 24 -20.04 7.85 -7.34
N GLN A 25 -18.76 7.66 -7.70
CA GLN A 25 -18.10 8.47 -8.71
C GLN A 25 -18.57 8.17 -10.13
N PRO A 26 -18.82 9.21 -10.97
CA PRO A 26 -19.23 9.02 -12.35
C PRO A 26 -18.26 8.19 -13.21
N TYR A 27 -16.95 8.37 -12.99
CA TYR A 27 -15.91 7.65 -13.73
C TYR A 27 -15.83 6.17 -13.36
N PHE A 28 -16.38 5.79 -12.22
CA PHE A 28 -16.39 4.40 -11.74
C PHE A 28 -17.72 3.69 -12.00
N GLN A 29 -18.67 4.32 -12.71
CA GLN A 29 -19.94 3.67 -13.06
C GLN A 29 -19.71 2.58 -14.12
N SER A 30 -20.46 1.49 -13.99
CA SER A 30 -20.44 0.36 -14.92
C SER A 30 -21.82 0.11 -15.48
N SER A 31 -21.91 -0.41 -16.73
CA SER A 31 -23.18 -0.80 -17.34
C SER A 31 -23.78 -2.04 -16.69
N GLY A 32 -22.96 -2.95 -16.22
CA GLY A 32 -23.36 -4.18 -15.56
C GLY A 32 -23.32 -4.12 -14.04
N LYS A 33 -23.43 -5.29 -13.42
CA LYS A 33 -23.43 -5.44 -11.96
C LYS A 33 -22.01 -5.41 -11.41
N THR A 34 -21.85 -4.85 -10.22
CA THR A 34 -20.66 -5.01 -9.39
C THR A 34 -20.97 -6.03 -8.30
N LEU A 35 -20.08 -6.98 -8.07
CA LEU A 35 -20.12 -7.86 -6.90
C LEU A 35 -19.11 -7.36 -5.89
N LEU A 36 -19.60 -6.99 -4.71
CA LEU A 36 -18.77 -6.62 -3.57
C LEU A 36 -18.71 -7.81 -2.60
N LEU A 37 -17.51 -8.34 -2.40
CA LEU A 37 -17.24 -9.36 -1.39
C LEU A 37 -16.79 -8.65 -0.11
N LEU A 38 -17.63 -8.68 0.92
CA LEU A 38 -17.37 -8.10 2.22
C LEU A 38 -16.79 -9.19 3.14
N CYS A 39 -15.51 -9.05 3.51
CA CYS A 39 -14.80 -10.03 4.33
C CYS A 39 -14.66 -9.61 5.80
N GLU A 40 -15.17 -8.44 6.17
CA GLU A 40 -15.10 -7.92 7.53
C GLU A 40 -16.24 -6.93 7.75
N GLU A 41 -17.09 -7.20 8.76
CA GLU A 41 -18.11 -6.24 9.16
C GLU A 41 -17.46 -5.16 10.04
N GLY A 42 -17.52 -3.91 9.57
CA GLY A 42 -17.08 -2.73 10.30
C GLY A 42 -18.22 -2.03 11.03
N GLU A 43 -17.93 -0.85 11.58
CA GLU A 43 -18.94 0.03 12.19
C GLU A 43 -19.74 0.82 11.15
N GLU A 44 -19.21 0.95 9.94
CA GLU A 44 -19.76 1.72 8.83
C GLU A 44 -20.55 0.80 7.89
N ASP A 45 -21.76 1.22 7.53
CA ASP A 45 -22.60 0.54 6.57
C ASP A 45 -22.46 1.11 5.16
N TYR A 46 -22.69 0.28 4.16
CA TYR A 46 -22.80 0.75 2.77
C TYR A 46 -24.08 1.52 2.55
N ASP A 47 -23.99 2.69 1.88
CA ASP A 47 -25.17 3.50 1.51
C ASP A 47 -26.07 2.72 0.51
N PRO A 48 -27.32 2.40 0.87
CA PRO A 48 -28.23 1.66 -0.01
C PRO A 48 -28.51 2.38 -1.35
N TYR A 49 -28.46 3.72 -1.36
CA TYR A 49 -28.67 4.50 -2.59
C TYR A 49 -27.46 4.37 -3.53
N VAL A 50 -26.24 4.41 -2.98
CA VAL A 50 -25.00 4.20 -3.72
C VAL A 50 -24.96 2.78 -4.29
N LEU A 51 -25.24 1.76 -3.48
CA LEU A 51 -25.29 0.35 -3.92
C LEU A 51 -26.30 0.16 -5.05
N LYS A 52 -27.51 0.74 -4.91
CA LYS A 52 -28.55 0.64 -5.95
C LYS A 52 -28.14 1.33 -7.25
N ARG A 53 -27.58 2.55 -7.16
CA ARG A 53 -27.17 3.35 -8.32
C ARG A 53 -26.02 2.68 -9.08
N SER A 54 -25.03 2.18 -8.38
CA SER A 54 -23.88 1.47 -8.92
C SER A 54 -24.19 0.02 -9.31
N LYS A 55 -25.40 -0.48 -9.09
CA LYS A 55 -25.83 -1.87 -9.31
C LYS A 55 -24.95 -2.87 -8.55
N THR A 56 -24.51 -2.49 -7.36
CA THR A 56 -23.63 -3.29 -6.51
C THR A 56 -24.44 -4.26 -5.67
N ILE A 57 -24.02 -5.53 -5.68
CA ILE A 57 -24.54 -6.60 -4.84
C ILE A 57 -23.48 -6.91 -3.81
N VAL A 58 -23.85 -6.92 -2.54
CA VAL A 58 -22.95 -7.26 -1.44
C VAL A 58 -23.17 -8.71 -1.05
N GLU A 59 -22.10 -9.48 -0.95
CA GLU A 59 -22.05 -10.83 -0.39
C GLU A 59 -20.99 -10.86 0.71
N THR A 60 -21.40 -11.25 1.92
CA THR A 60 -20.50 -11.34 3.08
C THR A 60 -19.84 -12.72 3.12
N ILE A 61 -18.54 -12.74 3.40
CA ILE A 61 -17.76 -13.94 3.66
C ILE A 61 -17.06 -13.75 5.00
N GLU A 62 -17.64 -14.29 6.06
CA GLU A 62 -17.22 -14.05 7.43
C GLU A 62 -15.94 -14.80 7.82
N GLU A 63 -15.76 -16.00 7.27
CA GLU A 63 -14.66 -16.89 7.65
C GLU A 63 -13.60 -16.97 6.55
N GLU A 64 -12.32 -16.86 6.91
CA GLU A 64 -11.19 -16.99 5.98
C GLU A 64 -11.24 -18.33 5.21
N ALA A 65 -11.70 -19.39 5.88
CA ALA A 65 -11.83 -20.72 5.28
C ALA A 65 -12.84 -20.79 4.12
N ASP A 66 -13.85 -19.91 4.12
CA ASP A 66 -14.88 -19.83 3.07
C ASP A 66 -14.45 -18.92 1.91
N PHE A 67 -13.38 -18.15 2.08
CA PHE A 67 -12.84 -17.26 1.06
C PHE A 67 -12.02 -18.05 0.02
N THR A 68 -12.68 -18.91 -0.74
CA THR A 68 -12.06 -19.84 -1.69
C THR A 68 -12.35 -19.49 -3.15
N PRO A 69 -11.47 -19.85 -4.10
CA PRO A 69 -11.75 -19.66 -5.53
C PRO A 69 -13.06 -20.33 -5.98
N GLU A 70 -13.41 -21.48 -5.40
CA GLU A 70 -14.64 -22.21 -5.70
C GLU A 70 -15.88 -21.40 -5.30
N LYS A 71 -15.87 -20.81 -4.09
CA LYS A 71 -16.96 -19.94 -3.61
C LYS A 71 -17.09 -18.68 -4.47
N MET A 72 -15.97 -18.08 -4.84
CA MET A 72 -15.94 -16.91 -5.73
C MET A 72 -16.55 -17.22 -7.10
N VAL A 73 -16.23 -18.39 -7.70
CA VAL A 73 -16.80 -18.84 -8.97
C VAL A 73 -18.30 -19.13 -8.85
N GLU A 74 -18.76 -19.68 -7.70
CA GLU A 74 -20.18 -19.86 -7.42
C GLU A 74 -20.94 -18.53 -7.44
N LEU A 75 -20.41 -17.53 -6.71
CA LEU A 75 -21.00 -16.19 -6.63
C LEU A 75 -20.97 -15.48 -8.00
N GLU A 76 -19.88 -15.61 -8.75
CA GLU A 76 -19.81 -15.09 -10.12
C GLU A 76 -20.89 -15.69 -11.01
N LYS A 77 -21.12 -17.00 -10.94
CA LYS A 77 -22.19 -17.67 -11.70
C LYS A 77 -23.59 -17.26 -11.24
N LYS A 78 -23.77 -16.97 -9.97
CA LYS A 78 -25.06 -16.55 -9.39
C LYS A 78 -25.45 -15.13 -9.86
N TYR A 79 -24.50 -14.21 -9.88
CA TYR A 79 -24.78 -12.78 -10.07
C TYR A 79 -24.40 -12.24 -11.45
N HIS A 80 -23.51 -12.91 -12.18
CA HIS A 80 -22.96 -12.49 -13.47
C HIS A 80 -22.43 -11.05 -13.44
N PRO A 81 -21.52 -10.70 -12.51
CA PRO A 81 -21.02 -9.34 -12.38
C PRO A 81 -20.09 -8.99 -13.56
N GLU A 82 -19.97 -7.69 -13.88
CA GLU A 82 -18.95 -7.19 -14.80
C GLU A 82 -17.60 -7.03 -14.10
N ARG A 83 -17.62 -6.64 -12.82
CA ARG A 83 -16.43 -6.45 -11.99
C ARG A 83 -16.66 -6.93 -10.58
N ILE A 84 -15.55 -7.16 -9.89
CA ILE A 84 -15.52 -7.59 -8.48
C ILE A 84 -14.81 -6.52 -7.66
N ILE A 85 -15.33 -6.22 -6.50
CA ILE A 85 -14.63 -5.47 -5.45
C ILE A 85 -14.51 -6.40 -4.25
N ILE A 86 -13.37 -6.42 -3.62
CA ILE A 86 -13.11 -7.20 -2.41
C ILE A 86 -12.72 -6.23 -1.30
N GLU A 87 -13.58 -6.10 -0.30
CA GLU A 87 -13.21 -5.50 0.98
C GLU A 87 -12.59 -6.59 1.83
N TYR A 88 -11.24 -6.67 1.79
CA TYR A 88 -10.51 -7.76 2.40
C TYR A 88 -10.35 -7.56 3.90
N ASN A 89 -10.47 -8.64 4.67
CA ASN A 89 -10.26 -8.59 6.11
C ASN A 89 -8.79 -8.37 6.45
N GLY A 90 -8.50 -7.29 7.18
CA GLY A 90 -7.15 -6.88 7.54
C GLY A 90 -6.41 -7.84 8.48
N MET A 91 -7.12 -8.78 9.11
CA MET A 91 -6.50 -9.80 9.98
C MET A 91 -6.17 -11.10 9.24
N TRP A 92 -6.66 -11.28 8.01
CA TRP A 92 -6.32 -12.44 7.21
C TRP A 92 -4.96 -12.25 6.52
N LYS A 93 -4.24 -13.37 6.29
CA LYS A 93 -2.92 -13.32 5.67
C LYS A 93 -3.03 -12.99 4.18
N PHE A 94 -2.75 -11.76 3.81
CA PHE A 94 -2.88 -11.30 2.42
C PHE A 94 -2.04 -12.15 1.43
N ARG A 95 -0.88 -12.67 1.85
CA ARG A 95 -0.04 -13.58 1.04
C ARG A 95 -0.74 -14.88 0.66
N ASP A 96 -1.75 -15.31 1.42
CA ASP A 96 -2.49 -16.57 1.20
C ASP A 96 -3.72 -16.37 0.32
N LEU A 97 -4.03 -15.13 -0.07
CA LEU A 97 -5.10 -14.80 -1.01
C LEU A 97 -4.97 -15.59 -2.32
N ARG A 98 -6.03 -16.30 -2.67
CA ARG A 98 -6.13 -17.04 -3.94
C ARG A 98 -7.40 -16.62 -4.66
N LEU A 99 -7.24 -16.17 -5.91
CA LEU A 99 -8.35 -15.79 -6.78
C LEU A 99 -8.55 -16.82 -7.88
N PRO A 100 -9.76 -16.92 -8.45
CA PRO A 100 -10.00 -17.70 -9.65
C PRO A 100 -9.04 -17.29 -10.77
N TRP A 101 -8.51 -18.25 -11.53
CA TRP A 101 -7.48 -18.03 -12.55
C TRP A 101 -7.86 -17.02 -13.66
N HIS A 102 -9.14 -16.83 -13.91
CA HIS A 102 -9.67 -15.90 -14.93
C HIS A 102 -10.03 -14.51 -14.34
N TRP A 103 -9.84 -14.30 -13.05
CA TRP A 103 -9.92 -13.00 -12.41
C TRP A 103 -8.58 -12.29 -12.53
N LYS A 104 -8.60 -11.00 -12.81
CA LYS A 104 -7.40 -10.18 -12.91
C LYS A 104 -7.49 -9.03 -11.92
N VAL A 105 -6.54 -8.92 -11.02
CA VAL A 105 -6.41 -7.74 -10.18
C VAL A 105 -6.06 -6.57 -11.08
N GLU A 106 -6.93 -5.59 -11.12
CA GLU A 106 -6.73 -4.32 -11.82
C GLU A 106 -6.10 -3.29 -10.91
N GLN A 107 -6.45 -3.33 -9.62
CA GLN A 107 -5.86 -2.45 -8.62
C GLN A 107 -5.98 -3.05 -7.23
N GLN A 108 -4.91 -2.88 -6.44
CA GLN A 108 -4.89 -3.15 -5.01
C GLN A 108 -4.63 -1.85 -4.27
N ILE A 109 -5.52 -1.51 -3.35
CA ILE A 109 -5.47 -0.29 -2.55
C ILE A 109 -5.40 -0.68 -1.08
N THR A 110 -4.53 -0.01 -0.32
CA THR A 110 -4.47 -0.16 1.13
C THR A 110 -4.90 1.14 1.80
N THR A 111 -5.94 1.08 2.63
CA THR A 111 -6.34 2.20 3.48
C THR A 111 -5.72 2.06 4.87
N ILE A 112 -5.23 3.15 5.42
CA ILE A 112 -4.54 3.17 6.73
C ILE A 112 -5.05 4.37 7.53
N ASP A 113 -5.52 4.12 8.73
CA ASP A 113 -5.74 5.19 9.70
C ASP A 113 -4.39 5.70 10.22
N ALA A 114 -4.05 6.95 9.90
CA ALA A 114 -2.77 7.56 10.23
C ALA A 114 -2.53 7.59 11.76
N SER A 115 -3.58 7.75 12.55
CA SER A 115 -3.47 7.82 14.01
C SER A 115 -3.04 6.48 14.64
N THR A 116 -3.37 5.36 14.02
CA THR A 116 -3.06 4.01 14.52
C THR A 116 -1.86 3.36 13.84
N PHE A 117 -1.40 3.93 12.72
CA PHE A 117 -0.31 3.37 11.91
C PHE A 117 0.98 3.07 12.71
N PRO A 118 1.50 3.97 13.58
CA PRO A 118 2.73 3.68 14.33
C PRO A 118 2.61 2.45 15.22
N MET A 119 1.44 2.25 15.82
CA MET A 119 1.16 1.08 16.67
C MET A 119 1.17 -0.21 15.86
N TYR A 120 0.44 -0.25 14.73
CA TYR A 120 0.38 -1.42 13.88
C TYR A 120 1.72 -1.70 13.19
N PHE A 121 2.41 -0.67 12.71
CA PHE A 121 3.72 -0.81 12.08
C PHE A 121 4.77 -1.37 13.03
N THR A 122 4.69 -1.03 14.33
CA THR A 122 5.62 -1.54 15.35
C THR A 122 5.28 -2.97 15.77
N ASN A 123 3.98 -3.26 16.04
CA ASN A 123 3.59 -4.50 16.68
C ASN A 123 3.17 -5.60 15.70
N MET A 124 2.72 -5.23 14.49
CA MET A 124 2.18 -6.14 13.47
C MET A 124 2.86 -5.93 12.11
N LYS A 125 4.16 -5.61 12.12
CA LYS A 125 4.94 -5.20 10.94
C LYS A 125 4.79 -6.17 9.76
N SER A 126 4.80 -7.47 10.01
CA SER A 126 4.65 -8.49 8.95
C SER A 126 3.30 -8.37 8.23
N MET A 127 2.20 -8.14 8.96
CA MET A 127 0.88 -7.99 8.34
C MET A 127 0.78 -6.69 7.56
N VAL A 128 1.26 -5.58 8.14
CA VAL A 128 1.35 -4.29 7.44
C VAL A 128 2.16 -4.42 6.16
N SER A 129 3.32 -5.09 6.22
CA SER A 129 4.16 -5.32 5.04
C SER A 129 3.46 -6.14 3.96
N ASP A 130 2.72 -7.19 4.34
CA ASP A 130 1.98 -8.02 3.38
C ASP A 130 0.89 -7.22 2.65
N MET A 131 0.19 -6.31 3.34
CA MET A 131 -0.83 -5.44 2.76
C MET A 131 -0.22 -4.43 1.79
N ILE A 132 0.88 -3.78 2.20
CA ILE A 132 1.50 -2.66 1.48
C ILE A 132 2.28 -3.14 0.24
N ARG A 133 2.97 -4.28 0.33
CA ARG A 133 4.00 -4.72 -0.63
C ARG A 133 3.57 -4.73 -2.10
N LYS A 134 2.31 -4.99 -2.38
CA LYS A 134 1.77 -5.09 -3.75
C LYS A 134 0.70 -4.06 -4.04
N SER A 135 0.43 -3.15 -3.11
CA SER A 135 -0.56 -2.10 -3.34
C SER A 135 -0.02 -1.06 -4.32
N GLU A 136 -0.79 -0.76 -5.35
CA GLU A 136 -0.50 0.33 -6.27
C GLU A 136 -0.73 1.68 -5.61
N MET A 137 -1.71 1.74 -4.67
CA MET A 137 -2.07 2.96 -3.95
C MET A 137 -2.21 2.69 -2.46
N ILE A 138 -1.74 3.61 -1.64
CA ILE A 138 -1.85 3.57 -0.19
C ILE A 138 -2.41 4.91 0.28
N ILE A 139 -3.56 4.86 0.94
CA ILE A 139 -4.26 6.04 1.41
C ILE A 139 -4.15 6.08 2.93
N PHE A 140 -3.47 7.09 3.43
CA PHE A 140 -3.51 7.46 4.84
C PHE A 140 -4.64 8.45 5.04
N ASN A 141 -5.65 8.09 5.79
CA ASN A 141 -6.71 9.00 6.20
C ASN A 141 -6.53 9.44 7.67
N ARG A 142 -7.36 10.42 8.08
CA ARG A 142 -7.32 10.96 9.45
C ARG A 142 -5.94 11.48 9.84
N CYS A 143 -5.31 12.20 8.90
CA CYS A 143 -3.97 12.77 9.11
C CYS A 143 -3.98 14.05 9.97
N ASP A 144 -5.15 14.46 10.47
CA ASP A 144 -5.30 15.67 11.31
C ASP A 144 -4.37 15.64 12.51
N GLY A 145 -3.53 16.66 12.63
CA GLY A 145 -2.59 16.81 13.75
C GLY A 145 -1.41 15.84 13.77
N ILE A 146 -1.18 15.08 12.70
CA ILE A 146 0.01 14.26 12.54
C ILE A 146 1.13 15.13 11.97
N GLU A 147 2.17 15.39 12.78
CA GLU A 147 3.27 16.31 12.41
C GLU A 147 4.26 15.69 11.42
N ASP A 148 4.49 14.37 11.46
CA ASP A 148 5.54 13.68 10.69
C ASP A 148 4.98 12.62 9.72
N LEU A 149 4.23 13.07 8.72
CA LEU A 149 3.74 12.22 7.63
C LEU A 149 4.88 11.69 6.73
N ASN A 150 6.01 12.39 6.70
CA ASN A 150 7.19 11.96 5.95
C ASN A 150 7.78 10.65 6.49
N THR A 151 7.78 10.44 7.80
CA THR A 151 8.17 9.14 8.37
C THR A 151 7.24 8.02 7.92
N TYR A 152 5.93 8.29 7.77
CA TYR A 152 5.00 7.30 7.25
C TYR A 152 5.28 6.98 5.78
N LYS A 153 5.50 8.01 4.97
CA LYS A 153 5.91 7.88 3.56
C LYS A 153 7.18 7.04 3.42
N ARG A 154 8.22 7.32 4.20
CA ARG A 154 9.49 6.56 4.21
C ARG A 154 9.27 5.10 4.59
N ASN A 155 8.49 4.83 5.65
CA ASN A 155 8.19 3.47 6.08
C ASN A 155 7.49 2.65 4.99
N VAL A 156 6.56 3.28 4.26
CA VAL A 156 5.88 2.65 3.13
C VAL A 156 6.84 2.44 1.96
N LYS A 157 7.61 3.46 1.58
CA LYS A 157 8.57 3.37 0.46
C LYS A 157 9.68 2.34 0.71
N ALA A 158 10.06 2.10 1.95
CA ALA A 158 10.96 1.01 2.31
C ALA A 158 10.38 -0.39 2.03
N LEU A 159 9.06 -0.53 2.00
CA LEU A 159 8.35 -1.79 1.73
C LEU A 159 7.88 -1.90 0.27
N ASN A 160 7.48 -0.77 -0.32
CA ASN A 160 6.95 -0.67 -1.67
C ASN A 160 7.32 0.69 -2.29
N GLN A 161 8.38 0.70 -3.08
CA GLN A 161 8.92 1.92 -3.68
C GLN A 161 8.01 2.52 -4.75
N THR A 162 7.19 1.70 -5.41
CA THR A 162 6.36 2.09 -6.55
C THR A 162 4.96 2.53 -6.17
N ALA A 163 4.53 2.30 -4.92
CA ALA A 163 3.19 2.67 -4.48
C ALA A 163 2.98 4.18 -4.55
N GLU A 164 1.85 4.60 -5.08
CA GLU A 164 1.33 5.95 -4.89
C GLU A 164 0.85 6.10 -3.44
N ILE A 165 1.21 7.20 -2.78
CA ILE A 165 0.86 7.43 -1.37
C ILE A 165 0.07 8.74 -1.29
N ILE A 166 -1.14 8.63 -0.78
CA ILE A 166 -2.06 9.74 -0.58
C ILE A 166 -2.24 9.93 0.93
N PHE A 167 -2.22 11.17 1.37
CA PHE A 167 -2.55 11.56 2.73
C PHE A 167 -3.78 12.43 2.72
N GLU A 168 -4.75 12.12 3.58
CA GLU A 168 -6.03 12.83 3.67
C GLU A 168 -6.30 13.26 5.11
N ASP A 169 -6.76 14.50 5.27
CA ASP A 169 -7.32 15.02 6.49
C ASP A 169 -8.82 15.34 6.31
N GLN A 170 -9.43 16.06 7.26
CA GLN A 170 -10.84 16.46 7.19
C GLN A 170 -11.17 17.41 6.03
N ASP A 171 -10.18 18.09 5.48
CA ASP A 171 -10.32 19.04 4.38
C ASP A 171 -10.08 18.40 3.00
N GLY A 172 -9.58 17.15 2.96
CA GLY A 172 -9.29 16.36 1.78
C GLY A 172 -7.85 15.93 1.63
N GLU A 173 -7.38 15.77 0.40
CA GLU A 173 -6.01 15.36 0.12
C GLU A 173 -5.01 16.46 0.51
N ILE A 174 -3.95 16.05 1.20
CA ILE A 174 -2.84 16.92 1.59
C ILE A 174 -1.84 16.97 0.43
N ASP A 175 -1.93 18.02 -0.39
CA ASP A 175 -1.10 18.19 -1.61
C ASP A 175 0.37 18.46 -1.33
N GLU A 176 0.69 19.10 -0.21
CA GLU A 176 2.06 19.46 0.17
C GLU A 176 2.47 18.81 1.50
N ILE A 177 3.05 17.62 1.42
CA ILE A 177 3.91 17.19 2.51
C ILE A 177 5.19 17.99 2.36
N MET A 178 5.40 19.00 3.23
CA MET A 178 6.58 19.86 3.21
C MET A 178 7.83 18.99 3.05
N GLU A 179 8.74 19.43 2.16
CA GLU A 179 10.04 18.78 2.01
C GLU A 179 10.71 18.71 3.37
N GLU A 180 11.05 17.50 3.80
CA GLU A 180 11.75 17.31 5.08
C GLU A 180 13.05 18.09 5.09
N ASP A 181 13.37 18.65 6.25
CA ASP A 181 14.73 18.96 6.60
C ASP A 181 15.52 17.64 6.63
N LEU A 182 16.21 17.36 5.54
CA LEU A 182 17.07 16.17 5.45
C LEU A 182 18.15 16.31 6.54
N PRO A 183 18.53 15.21 7.22
CA PRO A 183 19.49 15.25 8.32
C PRO A 183 20.93 15.54 7.85
N TYR A 184 21.09 16.01 6.64
CA TYR A 184 22.35 16.40 6.01
C TYR A 184 22.15 17.60 5.07
N ASP A 185 23.21 18.39 4.86
CA ASP A 185 23.17 19.60 4.03
C ASP A 185 23.23 19.25 2.54
N LEU A 186 22.08 19.42 1.84
CA LEU A 186 22.01 19.27 0.37
C LEU A 186 22.84 20.30 -0.41
N LYS A 187 23.26 21.42 0.21
CA LYS A 187 24.12 22.41 -0.47
C LYS A 187 25.58 22.01 -0.45
N ALA A 188 25.98 21.06 0.38
CA ALA A 188 27.34 20.57 0.44
C ALA A 188 27.69 19.75 -0.81
N ASP A 189 28.91 19.92 -1.33
CA ASP A 189 29.45 19.11 -2.43
C ASP A 189 29.70 17.66 -2.00
N LYS A 190 29.91 17.45 -0.69
CA LYS A 190 30.15 16.15 -0.08
C LYS A 190 29.17 15.94 1.07
N ILE A 191 28.39 14.89 0.98
CA ILE A 191 27.44 14.45 2.01
C ILE A 191 28.02 13.22 2.71
N VAL A 192 28.19 13.30 4.02
CA VAL A 192 28.68 12.18 4.85
C VAL A 192 27.49 11.55 5.55
N LEU A 193 27.31 10.26 5.34
CA LEU A 193 26.17 9.49 5.85
C LEU A 193 26.63 8.52 6.95
N ASP A 194 25.91 8.49 8.04
CA ASP A 194 26.04 7.51 9.11
C ASP A 194 24.97 6.41 9.04
N ASP A 195 24.86 5.60 10.09
CA ASP A 195 23.90 4.48 10.15
C ASP A 195 22.45 4.95 10.19
N ASN A 196 22.18 6.15 10.70
CA ASN A 196 20.83 6.69 10.82
C ASN A 196 20.40 7.42 9.54
N THR A 197 21.34 8.02 8.83
CA THR A 197 21.07 8.90 7.68
C THR A 197 21.18 8.18 6.33
N TYR A 198 21.88 7.03 6.26
CA TYR A 198 22.03 6.28 5.01
C TYR A 198 20.69 5.83 4.42
N GLY A 199 19.80 5.27 5.23
CA GLY A 199 18.48 4.82 4.77
C GLY A 199 17.62 5.97 4.25
N ILE A 200 17.68 7.12 4.92
CA ILE A 200 16.96 8.35 4.49
C ILE A 200 17.50 8.82 3.14
N TRP A 201 18.83 8.92 3.01
CA TRP A 201 19.46 9.29 1.75
C TRP A 201 19.11 8.31 0.62
N TYR A 202 19.16 7.01 0.89
CA TYR A 202 18.89 6.00 -0.13
C TYR A 202 17.47 6.15 -0.69
N LEU A 203 16.47 6.29 0.17
CA LEU A 203 15.07 6.45 -0.26
C LEU A 203 14.86 7.79 -0.97
N ASP A 204 15.36 8.90 -0.41
CA ASP A 204 15.24 10.22 -1.07
C ASP A 204 15.96 10.24 -2.44
N SER A 205 17.08 9.55 -2.56
CA SER A 205 17.81 9.47 -3.84
C SER A 205 17.08 8.70 -4.93
N LEU A 206 16.16 7.80 -4.59
CA LEU A 206 15.30 7.10 -5.55
C LEU A 206 14.21 8.01 -6.10
N ASP A 207 13.63 8.84 -5.24
CA ASP A 207 12.53 9.74 -5.60
C ASP A 207 13.07 11.06 -6.23
N HIS A 208 14.25 11.52 -5.81
CA HIS A 208 14.84 12.83 -6.16
C HIS A 208 16.28 12.73 -6.62
N VAL A 209 16.56 11.96 -7.67
CA VAL A 209 17.92 11.74 -8.22
C VAL A 209 18.65 13.05 -8.47
N ASP A 210 17.95 14.06 -9.01
CA ASP A 210 18.53 15.35 -9.41
C ASP A 210 19.19 16.11 -8.24
N ARG A 211 18.75 15.88 -6.99
CA ARG A 211 19.35 16.51 -5.79
C ARG A 211 20.79 16.07 -5.55
N TYR A 212 21.17 14.90 -6.06
CA TYR A 212 22.44 14.24 -5.78
C TYR A 212 23.39 14.20 -6.97
N VAL A 213 22.93 14.64 -8.15
CA VAL A 213 23.80 14.68 -9.35
C VAL A 213 25.00 15.59 -9.13
N GLY A 214 26.19 15.03 -9.33
CA GLY A 214 27.47 15.74 -9.18
C GLY A 214 27.98 15.83 -7.74
N LYS A 215 27.27 15.29 -6.75
CA LYS A 215 27.69 15.28 -5.34
C LYS A 215 28.54 14.06 -5.01
N THR A 216 29.39 14.19 -4.02
CA THR A 216 30.14 13.08 -3.43
C THR A 216 29.39 12.55 -2.21
N ILE A 217 29.03 11.27 -2.24
CA ILE A 217 28.38 10.61 -1.10
C ILE A 217 29.41 9.71 -0.40
N GLU A 218 29.66 9.98 0.89
CA GLU A 218 30.56 9.18 1.71
C GLU A 218 29.78 8.40 2.76
N PHE A 219 29.96 7.09 2.78
CA PHE A 219 29.35 6.21 3.78
C PHE A 219 30.21 4.97 4.02
N ILE A 220 29.99 4.30 5.16
CA ILE A 220 30.57 2.98 5.44
C ILE A 220 29.61 1.91 4.92
N GLY A 221 30.07 1.16 3.92
CA GLY A 221 29.27 0.11 3.28
C GLY A 221 30.00 -1.25 3.25
N MET A 222 29.27 -2.30 2.88
CA MET A 222 29.83 -3.59 2.55
C MET A 222 30.21 -3.64 1.09
N VAL A 223 31.26 -4.42 0.78
CA VAL A 223 31.65 -4.70 -0.60
C VAL A 223 30.95 -5.99 -1.03
N MET A 224 29.97 -5.86 -1.92
CA MET A 224 29.28 -7.00 -2.50
C MET A 224 29.85 -7.32 -3.88
N LYS A 225 30.06 -8.62 -4.15
CA LYS A 225 30.58 -9.12 -5.44
C LYS A 225 29.65 -10.20 -5.97
N PRO A 226 28.51 -9.84 -6.59
CA PRO A 226 27.64 -10.82 -7.22
C PRO A 226 28.42 -11.62 -8.28
N GLU A 227 28.10 -12.91 -8.41
CA GLU A 227 28.80 -13.83 -9.35
C GLU A 227 28.64 -13.39 -10.82
N GLU A 228 27.55 -12.67 -11.11
CA GLU A 228 27.23 -12.16 -12.45
C GLU A 228 28.10 -10.95 -12.85
N PHE A 229 28.80 -10.32 -11.91
CA PHE A 229 29.59 -9.12 -12.20
C PHE A 229 30.96 -9.47 -12.76
N PRO A 230 31.48 -8.70 -13.74
CA PRO A 230 32.80 -8.86 -14.28
C PRO A 230 33.89 -8.76 -13.19
N LYS A 231 35.01 -9.49 -13.37
CA LYS A 231 36.15 -9.38 -12.44
C LYS A 231 36.64 -7.93 -12.32
N GLY A 232 36.79 -7.48 -11.08
CA GLY A 232 37.25 -6.12 -10.76
C GLY A 232 36.12 -5.14 -10.45
N TYR A 233 34.86 -5.54 -10.61
CA TYR A 233 33.70 -4.75 -10.21
C TYR A 233 33.16 -5.22 -8.85
N PHE A 234 32.58 -4.29 -8.12
CA PHE A 234 31.87 -4.54 -6.88
C PHE A 234 30.75 -3.52 -6.70
N VAL A 235 29.77 -3.86 -5.88
CA VAL A 235 28.71 -2.95 -5.47
C VAL A 235 28.98 -2.53 -4.03
N PRO A 236 29.18 -1.22 -3.78
CA PRO A 236 29.16 -0.72 -2.40
C PRO A 236 27.71 -0.61 -1.96
N GLY A 237 27.37 -1.16 -0.81
CA GLY A 237 25.99 -1.12 -0.35
C GLY A 237 25.87 -1.46 1.13
N ARG A 238 24.63 -1.45 1.61
CA ARG A 238 24.27 -1.86 2.96
C ARG A 238 23.06 -2.77 2.86
N MET A 239 23.03 -3.79 3.71
CA MET A 239 21.85 -4.63 3.82
C MET A 239 20.80 -3.90 4.67
N ALA A 240 19.58 -3.81 4.15
CA ALA A 240 18.44 -3.27 4.87
C ALA A 240 17.43 -4.40 5.13
N MET A 241 16.99 -4.51 6.38
CA MET A 241 15.90 -5.42 6.74
C MET A 241 14.60 -4.62 6.75
N THR A 242 13.73 -4.88 5.76
CA THR A 242 12.47 -4.15 5.60
C THR A 242 11.39 -4.67 6.55
N CYS A 243 11.20 -5.98 6.67
CA CYS A 243 10.17 -6.55 7.55
C CYS A 243 10.62 -7.74 8.39
N CYS A 244 11.47 -8.62 7.86
CA CYS A 244 12.01 -9.78 8.58
C CYS A 244 13.35 -10.23 7.98
N ALA A 245 14.03 -11.18 8.65
CA ALA A 245 15.35 -11.65 8.22
C ALA A 245 15.36 -12.35 6.84
N GLU A 246 14.19 -12.76 6.33
CA GLU A 246 14.04 -13.35 4.99
C GLU A 246 13.95 -12.31 3.88
N ASP A 247 13.74 -11.03 4.24
CA ASP A 247 13.58 -9.88 3.32
C ASP A 247 14.77 -8.92 3.45
N MET A 248 15.98 -9.44 3.46
CA MET A 248 17.17 -8.58 3.36
C MET A 248 17.45 -8.25 1.90
N ALA A 249 17.45 -6.95 1.60
CA ALA A 249 17.84 -6.38 0.31
C ALA A 249 19.24 -5.71 0.38
#